data_5fc931c726e54b205ebe71bcc6c1f5a5
#
_entry.id   5fc931c726e54b205ebe71bcc6c1f5a5
#
_cell.length_a   1.000
_cell.length_b   1.000
_cell.length_c   1.000
_cell.angle_alpha   90.00
_cell.angle_beta   90.00
_cell.angle_gamma   90.00
#
_symmetry.space_group_name_H-M   'P 1'
#
loop_
_entity.id
_entity.type
_entity.pdbx_description
1 polymer ?
#
loop_
_entity_poly.entity_id
_entity_poly.type
_entity_poly.pdbx_seq_one_letter_code
_entity_poly.pdbx_strand_id
1 'polypeptide(L)'
;MTIPSGRYSKPLQLEKNLSNALPLTSVAPCRFWEALSGICSRTLQHPDSQVNRLCITPDKRYLAAAGHTNVKLYDIKSSNPNPVMTFDGHTNNITGVAFHCEGKWMVTSSEDGTVKVWDTRSGSLQRNYVHKAAVNDVVIHPNQGELISGDRAGTVRVWDLGESVCTHQLIPEDDIAVHSVSVASDGSLLCAGNKKVSGNNFRRL
;
A
#
# COMPACT_ATOMS: atom_id res chain seq x y z
N MET A 1 -30.35 -39.65 0.56
CA MET A 1 -29.76 -38.61 1.40
C MET A 1 -29.86 -37.29 0.67
N THR A 2 -30.85 -36.49 1.03
CA THR A 2 -31.21 -35.22 0.39
C THR A 2 -30.49 -34.08 1.11
N ILE A 3 -29.75 -33.31 0.36
CA ILE A 3 -29.04 -32.10 0.87
C ILE A 3 -30.08 -30.98 1.00
N PRO A 4 -30.20 -30.27 2.13
CA PRO A 4 -31.14 -29.18 2.26
C PRO A 4 -30.61 -27.93 1.54
N SER A 5 -31.45 -27.33 0.72
CA SER A 5 -31.26 -26.08 0.01
C SER A 5 -31.06 -24.91 0.99
N GLY A 6 -29.83 -24.39 1.06
CA GLY A 6 -29.51 -23.17 1.79
C GLY A 6 -30.21 -21.96 1.18
N ARG A 7 -30.92 -21.23 2.01
CA ARG A 7 -31.57 -19.96 1.68
C ARG A 7 -30.51 -18.92 1.29
N TYR A 8 -30.56 -18.47 0.05
CA TYR A 8 -29.89 -17.25 -0.33
C TYR A 8 -30.57 -16.08 0.37
N SER A 9 -29.88 -15.44 1.29
CA SER A 9 -30.30 -14.18 1.91
C SER A 9 -30.37 -13.10 0.82
N LYS A 10 -31.47 -12.36 0.82
CA LYS A 10 -31.75 -11.25 -0.10
C LYS A 10 -30.62 -10.22 -0.08
N PRO A 11 -30.28 -9.59 -1.23
CA PRO A 11 -29.36 -8.45 -1.25
C PRO A 11 -29.94 -7.32 -0.40
N LEU A 12 -29.12 -6.81 0.51
CA LEU A 12 -29.40 -5.60 1.30
C LEU A 12 -29.74 -4.45 0.35
N GLN A 13 -31.00 -4.01 0.38
CA GLN A 13 -31.40 -2.76 -0.26
C GLN A 13 -30.65 -1.64 0.43
N LEU A 14 -29.87 -0.89 -0.35
CA LEU A 14 -29.33 0.41 0.04
C LEU A 14 -30.50 1.36 0.28
N GLU A 15 -30.85 1.59 1.53
CA GLU A 15 -31.76 2.67 1.87
C GLU A 15 -31.11 4.01 1.51
N LYS A 16 -31.73 4.65 0.52
CA LYS A 16 -31.51 6.05 0.18
C LYS A 16 -32.11 6.92 1.29
N ASN A 17 -31.31 7.27 2.29
CA ASN A 17 -31.54 8.44 3.11
C ASN A 17 -30.45 9.48 2.83
N LEU A 18 -30.57 10.10 1.67
CA LEU A 18 -29.89 11.32 1.29
C LEU A 18 -30.76 12.52 1.66
N SER A 19 -30.60 13.00 2.86
CA SER A 19 -31.01 14.37 3.21
C SER A 19 -30.10 14.90 4.31
N ASN A 20 -28.87 15.22 3.94
CA ASN A 20 -28.07 16.31 4.51
C ASN A 20 -26.95 16.55 3.52
N ALA A 21 -26.99 17.67 2.84
CA ALA A 21 -25.98 18.11 1.90
C ALA A 21 -24.63 18.16 2.61
N LEU A 22 -23.81 17.13 2.38
CA LEU A 22 -22.41 17.17 2.75
C LEU A 22 -21.71 18.17 1.82
N PRO A 23 -20.86 19.04 2.34
CA PRO A 23 -20.07 19.92 1.50
C PRO A 23 -19.25 19.08 0.52
N LEU A 24 -19.11 19.58 -0.71
CA LEU A 24 -18.37 19.00 -1.85
C LEU A 24 -16.84 18.88 -1.63
N THR A 25 -16.40 18.56 -0.42
CA THR A 25 -15.04 18.13 -0.16
C THR A 25 -15.03 16.61 -0.21
N SER A 26 -14.42 16.07 -1.26
CA SER A 26 -14.30 14.63 -1.49
C SER A 26 -13.35 13.99 -0.45
N VAL A 27 -13.84 13.87 0.77
CA VAL A 27 -13.13 13.19 1.85
C VAL A 27 -13.43 11.71 1.76
N ALA A 28 -12.47 10.89 1.39
CA ALA A 28 -12.65 9.44 1.37
C ALA A 28 -12.48 8.88 2.80
N PRO A 29 -13.54 8.28 3.39
CA PRO A 29 -13.43 7.72 4.73
C PRO A 29 -12.69 6.38 4.72
N CYS A 30 -11.79 6.17 5.70
CA CYS A 30 -11.29 4.85 6.06
C CYS A 30 -12.25 4.21 7.04
N ARG A 31 -12.83 3.05 6.68
CA ARG A 31 -13.80 2.34 7.52
C ARG A 31 -13.19 1.07 8.11
N PHE A 32 -13.40 0.88 9.40
CA PHE A 32 -13.03 -0.35 10.11
C PHE A 32 -14.26 -1.23 10.23
N TRP A 33 -14.13 -2.46 9.81
CA TRP A 33 -15.21 -3.43 9.83
C TRP A 33 -14.85 -4.60 10.73
N GLU A 34 -15.79 -5.06 11.48
CA GLU A 34 -15.70 -6.33 12.19
C GLU A 34 -15.93 -7.49 11.23
N ALA A 35 -14.91 -8.32 11.00
CA ALA A 35 -14.95 -9.32 9.95
C ALA A 35 -16.05 -10.39 10.14
N LEU A 36 -16.38 -10.71 11.39
CA LEU A 36 -17.40 -11.72 11.71
C LEU A 36 -18.83 -11.18 11.61
N SER A 37 -19.08 -9.98 12.10
CA SER A 37 -20.42 -9.38 12.15
C SER A 37 -20.76 -8.52 10.94
N GLY A 38 -19.74 -8.06 10.18
CA GLY A 38 -19.89 -7.10 9.10
C GLY A 38 -20.28 -5.69 9.57
N ILE A 39 -20.17 -5.42 10.88
CA ILE A 39 -20.52 -4.12 11.44
C ILE A 39 -19.34 -3.16 11.24
N CYS A 40 -19.64 -1.93 10.78
CA CYS A 40 -18.67 -0.85 10.75
C CYS A 40 -18.46 -0.32 12.17
N SER A 41 -17.32 -0.65 12.77
CA SER A 41 -17.01 -0.26 14.16
C SER A 41 -16.49 1.19 14.26
N ARG A 42 -15.86 1.69 13.18
CA ARG A 42 -15.26 3.03 13.18
C ARG A 42 -15.12 3.58 11.77
N THR A 43 -15.26 4.89 11.64
CA THR A 43 -14.96 5.65 10.41
C THR A 43 -13.96 6.75 10.75
N LEU A 44 -12.84 6.80 10.01
CA LEU A 44 -11.86 7.88 10.05
C LEU A 44 -12.00 8.72 8.78
N GLN A 45 -12.11 10.03 8.95
CA GLN A 45 -12.01 10.95 7.83
C GLN A 45 -10.53 11.18 7.50
N HIS A 46 -10.16 10.92 6.25
CA HIS A 46 -8.83 11.27 5.75
C HIS A 46 -8.96 12.62 5.03
N PRO A 47 -8.52 13.72 5.66
CA PRO A 47 -8.62 15.04 5.05
C PRO A 47 -7.65 15.14 3.88
N ASP A 48 -7.96 15.99 2.94
CA ASP A 48 -7.11 16.52 1.88
C ASP A 48 -6.85 15.64 0.65
N SER A 49 -7.12 14.32 0.71
CA SER A 49 -6.89 13.49 -0.48
C SER A 49 -7.63 12.15 -0.45
N GLN A 50 -7.73 11.53 -1.62
CA GLN A 50 -8.13 10.13 -1.75
C GLN A 50 -7.08 9.23 -1.10
N VAL A 51 -7.51 8.20 -0.37
CA VAL A 51 -6.63 7.16 0.16
C VAL A 51 -6.40 6.11 -0.92
N ASN A 52 -5.15 5.96 -1.33
CA ASN A 52 -4.74 5.02 -2.38
C ASN A 52 -4.30 3.67 -1.80
N ARG A 53 -3.68 3.68 -0.61
CA ARG A 53 -3.17 2.47 0.05
C ARG A 53 -3.38 2.55 1.56
N LEU A 54 -3.61 1.38 2.13
CA LEU A 54 -3.71 1.17 3.57
C LEU A 54 -2.73 0.07 3.99
N CYS A 55 -2.07 0.27 5.12
CA CYS A 55 -1.22 -0.75 5.73
C CYS A 55 -1.30 -0.65 7.25
N ILE A 56 -1.34 -1.79 7.93
CA ILE A 56 -1.35 -1.84 9.39
C ILE A 56 0.07 -2.14 9.88
N THR A 57 0.51 -1.44 10.93
CA THR A 57 1.81 -1.71 11.55
C THR A 57 1.89 -3.13 12.12
N PRO A 58 3.06 -3.77 12.17
CA PRO A 58 3.23 -5.14 12.64
C PRO A 58 2.72 -5.36 14.08
N ASP A 59 2.82 -4.35 14.95
CA ASP A 59 2.27 -4.34 16.31
C ASP A 59 0.75 -4.17 16.36
N LYS A 60 0.09 -3.99 15.20
CA LYS A 60 -1.35 -3.78 15.04
C LYS A 60 -1.89 -2.54 15.76
N ARG A 61 -1.03 -1.58 16.08
CA ARG A 61 -1.40 -0.36 16.79
C ARG A 61 -1.81 0.77 15.88
N TYR A 62 -1.16 0.91 14.73
CA TYR A 62 -1.39 2.03 13.83
C TYR A 62 -1.83 1.58 12.44
N LEU A 63 -2.67 2.42 11.83
CA LEU A 63 -3.05 2.34 10.42
C LEU A 63 -2.32 3.44 9.66
N ALA A 64 -1.53 3.07 8.65
CA ALA A 64 -1.02 3.99 7.65
C ALA A 64 -2.03 4.15 6.53
N ALA A 65 -2.42 5.39 6.27
CA ALA A 65 -3.25 5.77 5.13
C ALA A 65 -2.44 6.66 4.20
N ALA A 66 -2.14 6.16 3.01
CA ALA A 66 -1.39 6.86 1.99
C ALA A 66 -2.32 7.54 1.00
N GLY A 67 -2.16 8.84 0.87
CA GLY A 67 -2.93 9.70 0.00
C GLY A 67 -2.14 10.18 -1.22
N HIS A 68 -2.36 11.45 -1.59
CA HIS A 68 -1.70 12.05 -2.75
C HIS A 68 -0.18 12.21 -2.53
N THR A 69 0.24 12.99 -1.54
CA THR A 69 1.66 13.29 -1.33
C THR A 69 2.19 12.88 0.05
N ASN A 70 1.32 12.43 0.95
CA ASN A 70 1.71 12.07 2.30
C ASN A 70 1.09 10.77 2.79
N VAL A 71 1.70 10.20 3.83
CA VAL A 71 1.14 9.10 4.61
C VAL A 71 0.80 9.61 5.99
N LYS A 72 -0.41 9.31 6.45
CA LYS A 72 -0.88 9.63 7.80
C LYS A 72 -1.03 8.36 8.63
N LEU A 73 -0.45 8.35 9.83
CA LEU A 73 -0.62 7.27 10.81
C LEU A 73 -1.74 7.61 11.78
N TYR A 74 -2.65 6.67 11.97
CA TYR A 74 -3.76 6.77 12.90
C TYR A 74 -3.66 5.66 13.95
N ASP A 75 -3.85 6.00 15.22
CA ASP A 75 -3.97 4.99 16.28
C ASP A 75 -5.31 4.25 16.12
N ILE A 76 -5.25 2.91 15.94
CA ILE A 76 -6.42 2.08 15.68
C ILE A 76 -7.36 2.03 16.88
N LYS A 77 -6.83 2.07 18.09
CA LYS A 77 -7.60 1.95 19.34
C LYS A 77 -8.08 3.29 19.90
N SER A 78 -7.46 4.39 19.50
CA SER A 78 -7.81 5.72 19.97
C SER A 78 -9.10 6.21 19.33
N SER A 79 -9.94 6.90 20.08
CA SER A 79 -11.12 7.62 19.55
C SER A 79 -10.74 8.95 18.86
N ASN A 80 -9.47 9.38 18.97
CA ASN A 80 -9.00 10.61 18.33
C ASN A 80 -9.01 10.43 16.80
N PRO A 81 -9.70 11.30 16.05
CA PRO A 81 -9.74 11.24 14.59
C PRO A 81 -8.45 11.76 13.91
N ASN A 82 -7.61 12.49 14.64
CA ASN A 82 -6.41 13.10 14.09
C ASN A 82 -5.29 12.07 13.92
N PRO A 83 -4.44 12.21 12.89
CA PRO A 83 -3.26 11.38 12.75
C PRO A 83 -2.28 11.65 13.89
N VAL A 84 -1.60 10.60 14.35
CA VAL A 84 -0.52 10.71 15.35
C VAL A 84 0.79 11.14 14.70
N MET A 85 0.93 10.92 13.39
CA MET A 85 2.11 11.32 12.62
C MET A 85 1.75 11.48 11.14
N THR A 86 2.45 12.39 10.45
CA THR A 86 2.37 12.59 9.00
C THR A 86 3.76 12.51 8.40
N PHE A 87 3.89 11.81 7.27
CA PHE A 87 5.13 11.68 6.50
C PHE A 87 4.96 12.44 5.19
N ASP A 88 5.59 13.60 5.11
CA ASP A 88 5.52 14.50 3.96
C ASP A 88 6.82 14.44 3.15
N GLY A 89 6.73 14.52 1.82
CA GLY A 89 7.91 14.59 0.96
C GLY A 89 7.80 13.89 -0.38
N HIS A 90 6.71 13.16 -0.65
CA HIS A 90 6.36 12.82 -2.02
C HIS A 90 5.72 14.00 -2.73
N THR A 91 5.84 14.05 -4.06
CA THR A 91 5.30 15.15 -4.88
C THR A 91 4.13 14.72 -5.75
N ASN A 92 3.77 13.43 -5.72
CA ASN A 92 2.64 12.86 -6.44
C ASN A 92 2.02 11.70 -5.64
N ASN A 93 1.00 11.05 -6.22
CA ASN A 93 0.26 9.95 -5.60
C ASN A 93 1.16 8.86 -5.05
N ILE A 94 0.95 8.49 -3.80
CA ILE A 94 1.59 7.34 -3.19
C ILE A 94 0.86 6.07 -3.66
N THR A 95 1.62 5.12 -4.18
CA THR A 95 1.11 3.90 -4.81
C THR A 95 1.29 2.66 -3.96
N GLY A 96 2.31 2.64 -3.10
CA GLY A 96 2.62 1.53 -2.22
C GLY A 96 3.07 1.96 -0.83
N VAL A 97 2.77 1.15 0.18
CA VAL A 97 3.23 1.31 1.56
C VAL A 97 3.50 -0.06 2.16
N ALA A 98 4.66 -0.25 2.77
CA ALA A 98 4.99 -1.45 3.52
C ALA A 98 5.80 -1.11 4.77
N PHE A 99 5.64 -1.91 5.85
CA PHE A 99 6.39 -1.76 7.10
C PHE A 99 7.44 -2.86 7.24
N HIS A 100 8.60 -2.48 7.78
CA HIS A 100 9.56 -3.41 8.33
C HIS A 100 8.92 -4.33 9.38
N CYS A 101 9.38 -5.56 9.51
CA CYS A 101 8.77 -6.57 10.39
C CYS A 101 8.64 -6.13 11.86
N GLU A 102 9.56 -5.29 12.35
CA GLU A 102 9.50 -4.70 13.70
C GLU A 102 8.83 -3.31 13.72
N GLY A 103 8.37 -2.80 12.58
CA GLY A 103 7.75 -1.49 12.48
C GLY A 103 8.68 -0.29 12.68
N LYS A 104 10.00 -0.49 12.70
CA LYS A 104 10.99 0.58 12.93
C LYS A 104 11.07 1.58 11.78
N TRP A 105 10.80 1.12 10.57
CA TRP A 105 10.76 1.95 9.38
C TRP A 105 9.66 1.50 8.43
N MET A 106 9.31 2.37 7.53
CA MET A 106 8.29 2.20 6.52
C MET A 106 8.86 2.57 5.17
N VAL A 107 8.45 1.88 4.13
CA VAL A 107 8.75 2.23 2.74
C VAL A 107 7.49 2.69 2.03
N THR A 108 7.65 3.66 1.15
CA THR A 108 6.59 4.15 0.27
C THR A 108 7.08 4.25 -1.16
N SER A 109 6.21 3.95 -2.12
CA SER A 109 6.43 4.22 -3.56
C SER A 109 5.44 5.25 -4.06
N SER A 110 5.81 5.99 -5.11
CA SER A 110 4.98 7.05 -5.64
C SER A 110 5.09 7.20 -7.16
N GLU A 111 4.05 7.79 -7.74
CA GLU A 111 4.03 8.24 -9.14
C GLU A 111 5.06 9.36 -9.43
N ASP A 112 5.66 9.96 -8.39
CA ASP A 112 6.78 10.90 -8.54
C ASP A 112 8.10 10.22 -8.98
N GLY A 113 8.07 8.89 -9.17
CA GLY A 113 9.23 8.10 -9.58
C GLY A 113 10.18 7.77 -8.45
N THR A 114 9.77 7.93 -7.19
CA THR A 114 10.63 7.65 -6.05
C THR A 114 10.10 6.56 -5.14
N VAL A 115 11.04 5.87 -4.47
CA VAL A 115 10.80 5.01 -3.33
C VAL A 115 11.49 5.63 -2.13
N LYS A 116 10.76 5.85 -1.05
CA LYS A 116 11.27 6.53 0.15
C LYS A 116 11.19 5.63 1.36
N VAL A 117 12.24 5.65 2.19
CA VAL A 117 12.29 4.94 3.47
C VAL A 117 12.22 5.96 4.60
N TRP A 118 11.32 5.73 5.54
CA TRP A 118 10.99 6.63 6.63
C TRP A 118 11.22 5.95 7.97
N ASP A 119 11.82 6.65 8.90
CA ASP A 119 11.85 6.25 10.30
C ASP A 119 10.45 6.49 10.89
N THR A 120 9.82 5.43 11.42
CA THR A 120 8.43 5.51 11.92
C THR A 120 8.32 6.23 13.26
N ARG A 121 9.41 6.38 13.99
CA ARG A 121 9.43 7.04 15.29
C ARG A 121 9.60 8.56 15.18
N SER A 122 10.51 8.99 14.32
CA SER A 122 10.81 10.41 14.12
C SER A 122 10.02 11.04 12.98
N GLY A 123 9.46 10.24 12.06
CA GLY A 123 8.84 10.71 10.83
C GLY A 123 9.84 11.18 9.76
N SER A 124 11.14 11.03 10.01
CA SER A 124 12.18 11.55 9.13
C SER A 124 12.44 10.65 7.92
N LEU A 125 12.71 11.28 6.77
CA LEU A 125 13.16 10.59 5.57
C LEU A 125 14.59 10.09 5.78
N GLN A 126 14.77 8.78 5.65
CA GLN A 126 16.08 8.13 5.80
C GLN A 126 16.77 7.90 4.46
N ARG A 127 16.02 7.45 3.45
CA ARG A 127 16.55 7.13 2.13
C ARG A 127 15.58 7.51 1.02
N ASN A 128 16.13 7.82 -0.14
CA ASN A 128 15.36 8.15 -1.34
C ASN A 128 15.97 7.46 -2.55
N TYR A 129 15.23 6.55 -3.16
CA TYR A 129 15.63 5.81 -4.36
C TYR A 129 14.85 6.35 -5.56
N VAL A 130 15.53 6.55 -6.69
CA VAL A 130 14.94 7.18 -7.87
C VAL A 130 14.83 6.19 -9.02
N HIS A 131 13.63 6.08 -9.55
CA HIS A 131 13.31 5.43 -10.80
C HIS A 131 13.28 6.43 -11.97
N LYS A 132 13.34 5.92 -13.21
CA LYS A 132 13.16 6.73 -14.41
C LYS A 132 11.69 6.99 -14.76
N ALA A 133 10.77 6.26 -14.15
CA ALA A 133 9.32 6.32 -14.37
C ALA A 133 8.57 6.25 -13.05
N ALA A 134 7.28 6.54 -13.08
CA ALA A 134 6.39 6.41 -11.94
C ALA A 134 6.46 4.99 -11.33
N VAL A 135 6.64 4.90 -10.02
CA VAL A 135 6.66 3.62 -9.31
C VAL A 135 5.24 3.22 -8.97
N ASN A 136 4.86 2.01 -9.33
CA ASN A 136 3.50 1.50 -9.11
C ASN A 136 3.37 0.69 -7.82
N ASP A 137 4.43 -0.01 -7.41
CA ASP A 137 4.38 -0.85 -6.21
C ASP A 137 5.77 -1.05 -5.60
N VAL A 138 5.82 -1.35 -4.30
CA VAL A 138 7.03 -1.65 -3.55
C VAL A 138 6.76 -2.68 -2.47
N VAL A 139 7.67 -3.63 -2.31
CA VAL A 139 7.64 -4.63 -1.25
C VAL A 139 9.00 -4.71 -0.56
N ILE A 140 8.99 -5.15 0.70
CA ILE A 140 10.18 -5.43 1.48
C ILE A 140 10.50 -6.91 1.29
N HIS A 141 11.74 -7.22 0.93
CA HIS A 141 12.19 -8.61 0.86
C HIS A 141 12.17 -9.25 2.26
N PRO A 142 11.84 -10.53 2.42
CA PRO A 142 11.78 -11.20 3.73
C PRO A 142 13.07 -11.15 4.54
N ASN A 143 14.25 -10.98 3.90
CA ASN A 143 15.53 -10.76 4.59
C ASN A 143 15.62 -9.40 5.31
N GLN A 144 14.65 -8.50 5.09
CA GLN A 144 14.56 -7.15 5.67
C GLN A 144 15.72 -6.20 5.29
N GLY A 145 16.64 -6.65 4.45
CA GLY A 145 17.79 -5.86 3.96
C GLY A 145 17.59 -5.28 2.57
N GLU A 146 16.54 -5.72 1.85
CA GLU A 146 16.31 -5.34 0.47
C GLU A 146 14.88 -4.87 0.23
N LEU A 147 14.72 -3.95 -0.73
CA LEU A 147 13.44 -3.52 -1.28
C LEU A 147 13.34 -3.93 -2.74
N ILE A 148 12.12 -4.24 -3.15
CA ILE A 148 11.82 -4.54 -4.55
C ILE A 148 10.70 -3.62 -4.99
N SER A 149 10.91 -2.93 -6.10
CA SER A 149 9.96 -1.95 -6.65
C SER A 149 9.76 -2.14 -8.14
N GLY A 150 8.53 -1.92 -8.60
CA GLY A 150 8.13 -2.01 -10.00
C GLY A 150 7.63 -0.67 -10.53
N ASP A 151 8.08 -0.28 -11.73
CA ASP A 151 7.74 0.99 -12.32
C ASP A 151 6.85 0.86 -13.57
N ARG A 152 6.34 2.01 -14.02
CA ARG A 152 5.45 2.11 -15.19
C ARG A 152 6.16 1.84 -16.51
N ALA A 153 7.50 1.91 -16.54
CA ALA A 153 8.31 1.55 -17.72
C ALA A 153 8.62 0.05 -17.79
N GLY A 154 8.06 -0.77 -16.88
CA GLY A 154 8.26 -2.22 -16.88
C GLY A 154 9.50 -2.67 -16.12
N THR A 155 10.24 -1.77 -15.48
CA THR A 155 11.45 -2.13 -14.75
C THR A 155 11.14 -2.56 -13.33
N VAL A 156 11.69 -3.71 -12.91
CA VAL A 156 11.74 -4.12 -11.51
C VAL A 156 13.16 -3.89 -10.98
N ARG A 157 13.29 -3.22 -9.85
CA ARG A 157 14.57 -2.95 -9.20
C ARG A 157 14.63 -3.55 -7.81
N VAL A 158 15.81 -4.11 -7.49
CA VAL A 158 16.16 -4.57 -6.16
C VAL A 158 17.17 -3.59 -5.57
N TRP A 159 16.90 -3.10 -4.37
CA TRP A 159 17.68 -2.09 -3.67
C TRP A 159 18.23 -2.67 -2.38
N ASP A 160 19.52 -2.54 -2.18
CA ASP A 160 20.18 -2.84 -0.90
C ASP A 160 20.00 -1.66 0.06
N LEU A 161 19.46 -1.95 1.25
CA LEU A 161 19.25 -0.93 2.29
C LEU A 161 20.53 -0.59 3.05
N GLY A 162 21.50 -1.49 3.13
CA GLY A 162 22.78 -1.25 3.78
C GLY A 162 23.62 -0.26 2.98
N GLU A 163 23.86 -0.57 1.72
CA GLU A 163 24.70 0.20 0.82
C GLU A 163 23.96 1.33 0.11
N SER A 164 22.62 1.32 0.13
CA SER A 164 21.75 2.31 -0.54
C SER A 164 21.91 2.34 -2.06
N VAL A 165 22.17 1.19 -2.67
CA VAL A 165 22.36 1.04 -4.12
C VAL A 165 21.33 0.12 -4.75
N CYS A 166 21.13 0.25 -6.06
CA CYS A 166 20.37 -0.72 -6.85
C CYS A 166 21.29 -1.89 -7.20
N THR A 167 21.04 -3.06 -6.62
CA THR A 167 21.86 -4.26 -6.85
C THR A 167 21.44 -4.99 -8.12
N HIS A 168 20.13 -5.02 -8.40
CA HIS A 168 19.59 -5.69 -9.58
C HIS A 168 18.55 -4.85 -10.27
N GLN A 169 18.59 -4.86 -11.60
CA GLN A 169 17.55 -4.27 -12.45
C GLN A 169 17.07 -5.34 -13.42
N LEU A 170 15.81 -5.71 -13.31
CA LEU A 170 15.16 -6.66 -14.19
C LEU A 170 14.32 -5.85 -15.20
N ILE A 171 14.62 -6.00 -16.48
CA ILE A 171 13.86 -5.36 -17.55
C ILE A 171 13.15 -6.49 -18.29
N PRO A 172 11.82 -6.57 -18.24
CA PRO A 172 11.08 -7.52 -19.06
C PRO A 172 11.25 -7.18 -20.55
N GLU A 173 11.14 -8.18 -21.40
CA GLU A 173 11.38 -8.05 -22.85
C GLU A 173 10.40 -7.11 -23.58
N ASP A 174 9.31 -6.71 -22.94
CA ASP A 174 8.16 -6.08 -23.61
C ASP A 174 7.88 -4.62 -23.19
N ASP A 175 8.70 -3.95 -22.40
CA ASP A 175 8.48 -2.58 -21.88
C ASP A 175 7.07 -2.30 -21.32
N ILE A 176 6.45 -3.35 -20.73
CA ILE A 176 5.09 -3.29 -20.21
C ILE A 176 5.12 -2.92 -18.75
N ALA A 177 4.35 -1.90 -18.36
CA ALA A 177 4.25 -1.41 -17.00
C ALA A 177 4.06 -2.55 -15.97
N VAL A 178 4.91 -2.57 -14.94
CA VAL A 178 4.71 -3.41 -13.77
C VAL A 178 3.66 -2.74 -12.88
N HIS A 179 2.58 -3.45 -12.57
CA HIS A 179 1.50 -2.95 -11.73
C HIS A 179 1.61 -3.37 -10.27
N SER A 180 2.14 -4.55 -10.02
CA SER A 180 2.30 -5.08 -8.67
C SER A 180 3.51 -6.00 -8.59
N VAL A 181 4.15 -6.02 -7.44
CA VAL A 181 5.25 -6.93 -7.10
C VAL A 181 4.93 -7.68 -5.81
N SER A 182 5.37 -8.94 -5.74
CA SER A 182 5.20 -9.77 -4.55
C SER A 182 6.38 -10.72 -4.43
N VAL A 183 6.80 -10.98 -3.21
CA VAL A 183 7.90 -11.90 -2.89
C VAL A 183 7.37 -13.02 -2.02
N ALA A 184 7.80 -14.24 -2.31
CA ALA A 184 7.50 -15.39 -1.47
C ALA A 184 8.07 -15.19 -0.06
N SER A 185 7.43 -15.78 0.95
CA SER A 185 7.82 -15.61 2.36
C SER A 185 9.23 -16.11 2.69
N ASP A 186 9.75 -17.02 1.89
CA ASP A 186 11.12 -17.54 1.98
C ASP A 186 12.15 -16.72 1.15
N GLY A 187 11.69 -15.70 0.42
CA GLY A 187 12.52 -14.86 -0.45
C GLY A 187 12.94 -15.50 -1.76
N SER A 188 12.62 -16.77 -2.02
CA SER A 188 13.14 -17.54 -3.18
C SER A 188 12.49 -17.15 -4.51
N LEU A 189 11.34 -16.49 -4.48
CA LEU A 189 10.54 -16.20 -5.68
C LEU A 189 10.01 -14.77 -5.66
N LEU A 190 10.25 -14.06 -6.75
CA LEU A 190 9.67 -12.76 -7.04
C LEU A 190 8.62 -12.90 -8.15
N CYS A 191 7.44 -12.36 -7.90
CA CYS A 191 6.37 -12.23 -8.89
C CYS A 191 6.16 -10.76 -9.24
N ALA A 192 6.15 -10.45 -10.54
CA ALA A 192 5.79 -9.13 -11.04
C ALA A 192 4.59 -9.26 -11.99
N GLY A 193 3.52 -8.55 -11.67
CA GLY A 193 2.29 -8.52 -12.46
C GLY A 193 2.27 -7.34 -13.43
N ASN A 194 1.95 -7.62 -14.71
CA ASN A 194 1.78 -6.60 -15.73
C ASN A 194 0.37 -6.70 -16.38
N LYS A 195 0.05 -5.77 -17.30
CA LYS A 195 -1.27 -5.70 -17.96
C LYS A 195 -1.40 -6.63 -19.18
N LYS A 196 -0.33 -7.30 -19.62
CA LYS A 196 -0.38 -8.17 -20.80
C LYS A 196 -1.04 -9.50 -20.44
N VAL A 197 -2.06 -9.90 -21.17
CA VAL A 197 -2.86 -11.13 -20.95
C VAL A 197 -2.11 -12.40 -21.37
N SER A 198 -0.90 -12.31 -21.89
CA SER A 198 -0.13 -13.45 -22.40
C SER A 198 1.07 -13.76 -21.50
N GLY A 199 0.89 -14.76 -20.64
CA GLY A 199 1.99 -15.51 -20.02
C GLY A 199 2.56 -14.92 -18.74
N ASN A 200 2.47 -15.70 -17.68
CA ASN A 200 3.09 -15.46 -16.38
C ASN A 200 4.61 -15.57 -16.49
N ASN A 201 5.31 -14.47 -16.33
CA ASN A 201 6.75 -14.50 -16.15
C ASN A 201 7.08 -14.59 -14.66
N PHE A 202 7.27 -15.81 -14.18
CA PHE A 202 7.87 -16.07 -12.88
C PHE A 202 9.39 -16.23 -13.07
N ARG A 203 10.20 -15.44 -12.37
CA ARG A 203 11.64 -15.65 -12.30
C ARG A 203 12.05 -16.01 -10.88
N ARG A 204 12.89 -17.02 -10.73
CA ARG A 204 13.62 -17.29 -9.49
C ARG A 204 14.75 -16.27 -9.36
N LEU A 205 14.87 -15.69 -8.18
CA LEU A 205 16.03 -14.88 -7.77
C LEU A 205 17.21 -15.79 -7.43
#